data_4f6e3f3cf4d33d5f32db212b88d633cb
#
_entry.id   4f6e3f3cf4d33d5f32db212b88d633cb
#
_cell.length_a   1.000
_cell.length_b   1.000
_cell.length_c   1.000
_cell.angle_alpha   90.00
_cell.angle_beta   90.00
_cell.angle_gamma   90.00
#
_symmetry.space_group_name_H-M   'P 1'
#
loop_
_entity.id
_entity.type
_entity.pdbx_description
1 polymer ?
#
loop_
_entity_poly.entity_id
_entity_poly.type
_entity_poly.pdbx_seq_one_letter_code
_entity_poly.pdbx_strand_id
1 'polypeptide(L)'
;MPNDRESGPSGLSPRELERYKRQLILPGWGLAAQARLREAVVFVAGAGGLGSPVTQYLAAAGVGTLRVCDSGVVELSNLNRQLLHADRDVSHPKVRSANRTLRRVNPHVRIVPLEAVIDDHSVEALVGDAGLIVDCLDNFPTRLVLNAFAVRRSLPMIHAGVTGYCGQITFLHPPATACLACIVPEAPPPEVFPILGATAGLLGCLEALEALKFLAGGGTLLTGRLLFCDGSTMQFQEVAIEKDPRCPVCGRR
;
A
#
# COMPACT_ATOMS: atom_id res chain seq x y z
N MET A 1 35.11 -6.49 2.89
CA MET A 1 33.76 -5.93 2.89
C MET A 1 33.90 -4.43 2.79
N PRO A 2 33.37 -3.74 1.74
CA PRO A 2 33.40 -2.28 1.70
C PRO A 2 32.55 -1.73 2.85
N ASN A 3 33.01 -0.66 3.45
CA ASN A 3 32.40 -0.04 4.63
C ASN A 3 31.07 0.62 4.25
N ASP A 4 29.94 0.04 4.68
CA ASP A 4 28.56 0.52 4.39
C ASP A 4 28.23 1.86 5.11
N ARG A 5 29.22 2.55 5.70
CA ARG A 5 28.99 3.70 6.59
C ARG A 5 29.31 5.07 5.97
N GLU A 6 29.83 5.13 4.76
CA GLU A 6 30.04 6.41 4.07
C GLU A 6 28.82 6.76 3.22
N SER A 7 27.86 7.47 3.81
CA SER A 7 26.80 8.10 3.05
C SER A 7 27.33 9.30 2.28
N GLY A 8 27.19 9.27 0.95
CA GLY A 8 27.48 10.42 0.09
C GLY A 8 26.52 11.61 0.34
N PRO A 9 26.65 12.71 -0.42
CA PRO A 9 25.82 13.92 -0.27
C PRO A 9 24.31 13.69 -0.33
N SER A 10 23.86 12.57 -0.89
CA SER A 10 22.45 12.13 -0.97
C SER A 10 21.97 11.33 0.23
N GLY A 11 22.86 11.03 1.20
CA GLY A 11 22.58 10.14 2.31
C GLY A 11 22.51 8.65 1.94
N LEU A 12 22.66 8.28 0.66
CA LEU A 12 22.65 6.90 0.17
C LEU A 12 24.07 6.32 0.16
N SER A 13 24.20 5.05 0.58
CA SER A 13 25.47 4.31 0.47
C SER A 13 25.77 3.94 -0.99
N PRO A 14 27.04 3.64 -1.35
CA PRO A 14 27.39 3.16 -2.69
C PRO A 14 26.59 1.92 -3.12
N ARG A 15 26.26 1.06 -2.16
CA ARG A 15 25.45 -0.14 -2.41
C ARG A 15 23.98 0.18 -2.71
N GLU A 16 23.42 1.19 -2.07
CA GLU A 16 22.08 1.70 -2.37
C GLU A 16 22.05 2.38 -3.74
N LEU A 17 23.07 3.17 -4.09
CA LEU A 17 23.19 3.79 -5.42
C LEU A 17 23.22 2.74 -6.54
N GLU A 18 23.98 1.66 -6.37
CA GLU A 18 24.00 0.56 -7.33
C GLU A 18 22.65 -0.19 -7.37
N ARG A 19 22.01 -0.41 -6.21
CA ARG A 19 20.69 -1.07 -6.11
C ARG A 19 19.63 -0.30 -6.86
N TYR A 20 19.59 1.03 -6.71
CA TYR A 20 18.54 1.89 -7.25
C TYR A 20 18.89 2.52 -8.59
N LYS A 21 20.03 2.19 -9.20
CA LYS A 21 20.55 2.86 -10.41
C LYS A 21 19.54 2.94 -11.55
N ARG A 22 18.70 1.91 -11.73
CA ARG A 22 17.71 1.89 -12.80
C ARG A 22 16.55 2.87 -12.58
N GLN A 23 16.17 3.11 -11.34
CA GLN A 23 15.15 4.12 -11.03
C GLN A 23 15.74 5.52 -10.91
N LEU A 24 17.01 5.65 -10.53
CA LEU A 24 17.69 6.95 -10.45
C LEU A 24 17.81 7.65 -11.81
N ILE A 25 17.84 6.91 -12.92
CA ILE A 25 17.91 7.46 -14.28
C ILE A 25 16.53 7.77 -14.90
N LEU A 26 15.43 7.52 -14.19
CA LEU A 26 14.11 7.91 -14.68
C LEU A 26 13.99 9.43 -14.73
N PRO A 27 13.46 10.00 -15.84
CA PRO A 27 13.19 11.43 -15.91
C PRO A 27 12.33 11.90 -14.75
N GLY A 28 12.76 12.96 -14.05
CA GLY A 28 12.05 13.53 -12.88
C GLY A 28 12.25 12.76 -11.56
N TRP A 29 13.02 11.65 -11.55
CA TRP A 29 13.28 10.89 -10.31
C TRP A 29 14.59 11.38 -9.63
N GLY A 30 15.72 10.89 -10.06
CA GLY A 30 17.02 11.26 -9.55
C GLY A 30 17.25 10.97 -8.06
N LEU A 31 18.34 11.53 -7.53
CA LEU A 31 18.75 11.36 -6.12
C LEU A 31 17.74 11.97 -5.13
N ALA A 32 17.12 13.10 -5.50
CA ALA A 32 16.17 13.79 -4.62
C ALA A 32 14.90 12.98 -4.36
N ALA A 33 14.34 12.33 -5.38
CA ALA A 33 13.21 11.44 -5.21
C ALA A 33 13.58 10.20 -4.38
N GLN A 34 14.77 9.62 -4.63
CA GLN A 34 15.25 8.50 -3.84
C GLN A 34 15.47 8.83 -2.37
N ALA A 35 15.96 10.03 -2.07
CA ALA A 35 16.11 10.51 -0.70
C ALA A 35 14.73 10.63 0.00
N ARG A 36 13.73 11.18 -0.69
CA ARG A 36 12.34 11.22 -0.17
C ARG A 36 11.78 9.83 0.13
N LEU A 37 12.01 8.86 -0.77
CA LEU A 37 11.59 7.48 -0.50
C LEU A 37 12.25 6.91 0.75
N ARG A 38 13.54 7.13 0.92
CA ARG A 38 14.30 6.64 2.07
C ARG A 38 13.80 7.21 3.40
N GLU A 39 13.34 8.45 3.41
CA GLU A 39 12.79 9.11 4.60
C GLU A 39 11.33 8.72 4.86
N ALA A 40 10.65 8.20 3.86
CA ALA A 40 9.22 7.92 3.95
C ALA A 40 8.90 6.77 4.91
N VAL A 41 7.79 6.95 5.63
CA VAL A 41 7.14 5.91 6.44
C VAL A 41 5.78 5.63 5.80
N VAL A 42 5.53 4.38 5.44
CA VAL A 42 4.27 3.93 4.83
C VAL A 42 3.60 2.90 5.72
N PHE A 43 2.32 3.09 5.99
CA PHE A 43 1.48 2.09 6.65
C PHE A 43 0.76 1.24 5.60
N VAL A 44 0.96 -0.06 5.65
CA VAL A 44 0.30 -1.03 4.77
C VAL A 44 -0.65 -1.87 5.61
N ALA A 45 -1.94 -1.72 5.35
CA ALA A 45 -3.00 -2.47 6.01
C ALA A 45 -3.30 -3.75 5.23
N GLY A 46 -2.87 -4.88 5.76
CA GLY A 46 -3.00 -6.19 5.15
C GLY A 46 -1.70 -6.71 4.51
N ALA A 47 -1.36 -7.97 4.82
CA ALA A 47 -0.24 -8.71 4.24
C ALA A 47 -0.76 -9.86 3.35
N GLY A 48 -1.91 -9.64 2.71
CA GLY A 48 -2.61 -10.59 1.85
C GLY A 48 -2.22 -10.52 0.37
N GLY A 49 -3.20 -10.74 -0.51
CA GLY A 49 -3.00 -10.77 -1.96
C GLY A 49 -2.57 -9.42 -2.56
N LEU A 50 -3.16 -8.30 -2.11
CA LEU A 50 -2.76 -6.93 -2.47
C LEU A 50 -1.47 -6.53 -1.75
N GLY A 51 -1.39 -6.76 -0.43
CA GLY A 51 -0.24 -6.37 0.38
C GLY A 51 1.07 -7.07 0.01
N SER A 52 1.00 -8.25 -0.61
CA SER A 52 2.18 -8.97 -1.08
C SER A 52 2.97 -8.18 -2.12
N PRO A 53 2.44 -7.84 -3.30
CA PRO A 53 3.15 -7.03 -4.28
C PRO A 53 3.42 -5.61 -3.79
N VAL A 54 2.48 -4.96 -3.08
CA VAL A 54 2.67 -3.62 -2.52
C VAL A 54 3.95 -3.56 -1.69
N THR A 55 4.06 -4.39 -0.66
CA THR A 55 5.20 -4.34 0.26
C THR A 55 6.52 -4.75 -0.41
N GLN A 56 6.48 -5.71 -1.34
CA GLN A 56 7.67 -6.14 -2.09
C GLN A 56 8.21 -5.02 -2.97
N TYR A 57 7.34 -4.32 -3.74
CA TYR A 57 7.80 -3.24 -4.61
C TYR A 57 8.20 -1.98 -3.84
N LEU A 58 7.50 -1.62 -2.77
CA LEU A 58 7.91 -0.52 -1.91
C LEU A 58 9.27 -0.79 -1.24
N ALA A 59 9.48 -2.02 -0.74
CA ALA A 59 10.77 -2.42 -0.20
C ALA A 59 11.86 -2.43 -1.27
N ALA A 60 11.61 -3.01 -2.44
CA ALA A 60 12.56 -3.05 -3.55
C ALA A 60 12.97 -1.65 -4.01
N ALA A 61 12.03 -0.70 -4.05
CA ALA A 61 12.27 0.69 -4.43
C ALA A 61 13.01 1.51 -3.35
N GLY A 62 13.11 1.01 -2.12
CA GLY A 62 13.85 1.67 -1.04
C GLY A 62 13.03 2.66 -0.22
N VAL A 63 11.73 2.41 -0.02
CA VAL A 63 10.92 3.14 0.97
C VAL A 63 11.48 2.86 2.36
N GLY A 64 11.83 3.91 3.12
CA GLY A 64 12.62 3.80 4.33
C GLY A 64 12.02 2.93 5.42
N THR A 65 10.73 3.08 5.70
CA THR A 65 10.01 2.28 6.71
C THR A 65 8.67 1.80 6.19
N LEU A 66 8.41 0.50 6.29
CA LEU A 66 7.11 -0.12 6.05
C LEU A 66 6.53 -0.64 7.38
N ARG A 67 5.44 -0.05 7.82
CA ARG A 67 4.63 -0.51 8.95
C ARG A 67 3.56 -1.44 8.39
N VAL A 68 3.75 -2.75 8.51
CA VAL A 68 2.87 -3.77 7.90
C VAL A 68 1.98 -4.36 8.98
N CYS A 69 0.68 -4.16 8.87
CA CYS A 69 -0.31 -4.59 9.85
C CYS A 69 -1.22 -5.69 9.28
N ASP A 70 -1.28 -6.82 9.98
CA ASP A 70 -2.18 -7.93 9.70
C ASP A 70 -2.31 -8.80 10.96
N SER A 71 -3.52 -9.18 11.35
CA SER A 71 -3.79 -10.01 12.52
C SER A 71 -3.85 -11.51 12.21
N GLY A 72 -3.81 -11.88 10.93
CA GLY A 72 -4.02 -13.25 10.48
C GLY A 72 -2.76 -14.11 10.49
N VAL A 73 -2.99 -15.41 10.37
CA VAL A 73 -1.96 -16.42 10.13
C VAL A 73 -1.96 -16.84 8.67
N VAL A 74 -0.84 -17.39 8.22
CA VAL A 74 -0.73 -17.94 6.87
C VAL A 74 -1.49 -19.27 6.80
N GLU A 75 -2.38 -19.38 5.83
CA GLU A 75 -3.12 -20.61 5.52
C GLU A 75 -2.66 -21.14 4.17
N LEU A 76 -2.77 -22.45 3.98
CA LEU A 76 -2.42 -23.08 2.70
C LEU A 76 -3.21 -22.49 1.53
N SER A 77 -4.49 -22.19 1.75
CA SER A 77 -5.39 -21.51 0.79
C SER A 77 -4.96 -20.11 0.38
N ASN A 78 -4.03 -19.50 1.12
CA ASN A 78 -3.51 -18.16 0.81
C ASN A 78 -2.38 -18.17 -0.24
N LEU A 79 -1.66 -19.28 -0.36
CA LEU A 79 -0.39 -19.35 -1.11
C LEU A 79 -0.56 -19.19 -2.63
N ASN A 80 -1.78 -19.33 -3.15
CA ASN A 80 -2.07 -19.09 -4.56
C ASN A 80 -2.07 -17.60 -4.97
N ARG A 81 -2.00 -16.66 -3.97
CA ARG A 81 -2.05 -15.21 -4.22
C ARG A 81 -1.23 -14.35 -3.26
N GLN A 82 -0.79 -14.87 -2.12
CA GLN A 82 -0.05 -14.13 -1.09
C GLN A 82 1.44 -14.48 -1.15
N LEU A 83 2.13 -13.96 -2.18
CA LEU A 83 3.51 -14.32 -2.53
C LEU A 83 4.58 -13.85 -1.51
N LEU A 84 4.20 -13.15 -0.46
CA LEU A 84 5.07 -12.90 0.71
C LEU A 84 5.37 -14.17 1.49
N HIS A 85 4.49 -15.18 1.40
CA HIS A 85 4.48 -16.36 2.21
C HIS A 85 4.83 -17.61 1.39
N ALA A 86 5.24 -18.68 2.07
CA ALA A 86 5.56 -19.98 1.48
C ALA A 86 5.02 -21.09 2.39
N ASP A 87 5.05 -22.34 1.92
CA ASP A 87 4.55 -23.52 2.67
C ASP A 87 5.10 -23.61 4.10
N ARG A 88 6.38 -23.30 4.30
CA ARG A 88 7.02 -23.26 5.63
C ARG A 88 6.45 -22.20 6.58
N ASP A 89 5.67 -21.26 6.07
CA ASP A 89 5.08 -20.16 6.84
C ASP A 89 3.64 -20.46 7.28
N VAL A 90 3.06 -21.59 6.84
CA VAL A 90 1.70 -22.00 7.23
C VAL A 90 1.60 -22.08 8.76
N SER A 91 0.50 -21.55 9.30
CA SER A 91 0.22 -21.41 10.73
C SER A 91 1.07 -20.38 11.48
N HIS A 92 1.95 -19.64 10.80
CA HIS A 92 2.69 -18.53 11.41
C HIS A 92 2.00 -17.17 11.12
N PRO A 93 2.16 -16.16 11.98
CA PRO A 93 1.63 -14.82 11.75
C PRO A 93 2.12 -14.25 10.40
N LYS A 94 1.20 -13.72 9.60
CA LYS A 94 1.51 -13.16 8.27
C LYS A 94 2.57 -12.07 8.33
N VAL A 95 2.49 -11.15 9.29
CA VAL A 95 3.45 -10.05 9.44
C VAL A 95 4.87 -10.53 9.75
N ARG A 96 5.03 -11.66 10.46
CA ARG A 96 6.35 -12.25 10.73
C ARG A 96 6.94 -12.91 9.48
N SER A 97 6.12 -13.60 8.70
CA SER A 97 6.52 -14.14 7.39
C SER A 97 6.89 -13.02 6.42
N ALA A 98 6.05 -11.98 6.32
CA ALA A 98 6.31 -10.77 5.53
C ALA A 98 7.66 -10.13 5.89
N ASN A 99 7.93 -9.90 7.19
CA ASN A 99 9.20 -9.32 7.64
C ASN A 99 10.42 -10.15 7.18
N ARG A 100 10.36 -11.49 7.29
CA ARG A 100 11.46 -12.36 6.81
C ARG A 100 11.69 -12.23 5.31
N THR A 101 10.61 -12.17 4.53
CA THR A 101 10.70 -12.06 3.07
C THR A 101 11.20 -10.68 2.64
N LEU A 102 10.64 -9.61 3.20
CA LEU A 102 10.98 -8.24 2.81
C LEU A 102 12.42 -7.85 3.18
N ARG A 103 12.95 -8.32 4.31
CA ARG A 103 14.37 -8.11 4.68
C ARG A 103 15.34 -8.75 3.70
N ARG A 104 14.93 -9.82 2.98
CA ARG A 104 15.74 -10.41 1.91
C ARG A 104 15.60 -9.65 0.60
N VAL A 105 14.43 -9.05 0.34
CA VAL A 105 14.24 -8.18 -0.82
C VAL A 105 15.15 -6.95 -0.72
N ASN A 106 15.11 -6.25 0.43
CA ASN A 106 15.96 -5.08 0.64
C ASN A 106 16.33 -4.91 2.13
N PRO A 107 17.59 -5.18 2.50
CA PRO A 107 18.03 -5.06 3.89
C PRO A 107 18.15 -3.62 4.40
N HIS A 108 18.08 -2.61 3.50
CA HIS A 108 18.16 -1.19 3.88
C HIS A 108 16.79 -0.62 4.31
N VAL A 109 15.69 -1.37 4.09
CA VAL A 109 14.33 -0.96 4.47
C VAL A 109 14.00 -1.49 5.86
N ARG A 110 13.50 -0.60 6.71
CA ARG A 110 12.99 -0.96 8.03
C ARG A 110 11.58 -1.53 7.92
N ILE A 111 11.40 -2.78 8.29
CA ILE A 111 10.09 -3.43 8.37
C ILE A 111 9.64 -3.45 9.83
N VAL A 112 8.46 -2.88 10.09
CA VAL A 112 7.79 -2.88 11.39
C VAL A 112 6.57 -3.79 11.29
N PRO A 113 6.69 -5.07 11.68
CA PRO A 113 5.56 -5.99 11.67
C PRO A 113 4.62 -5.69 12.84
N LEU A 114 3.34 -5.49 12.54
CA LEU A 114 2.29 -5.16 13.50
C LEU A 114 1.24 -6.27 13.48
N GLU A 115 1.30 -7.20 14.44
CA GLU A 115 0.36 -8.30 14.60
C GLU A 115 -0.83 -7.80 15.43
N ALA A 116 -1.78 -7.13 14.77
CA ALA A 116 -2.91 -6.48 15.44
C ALA A 116 -4.13 -6.36 14.55
N VAL A 117 -5.30 -6.27 15.16
CA VAL A 117 -6.56 -5.88 14.50
C VAL A 117 -6.60 -4.35 14.40
N ILE A 118 -7.01 -3.85 13.24
CA ILE A 118 -7.22 -2.42 13.01
C ILE A 118 -8.68 -2.09 13.37
N ASP A 119 -8.85 -1.25 14.38
CA ASP A 119 -10.13 -0.71 14.84
C ASP A 119 -9.98 0.76 15.27
N ASP A 120 -11.06 1.38 15.73
CA ASP A 120 -11.08 2.80 16.13
C ASP A 120 -10.13 3.11 17.30
N HIS A 121 -9.80 2.13 18.15
CA HIS A 121 -8.93 2.30 19.31
C HIS A 121 -7.46 2.10 18.96
N SER A 122 -7.18 1.19 18.02
CA SER A 122 -5.82 0.77 17.66
C SER A 122 -5.22 1.57 16.50
N VAL A 123 -6.05 2.07 15.57
CA VAL A 123 -5.63 2.64 14.28
C VAL A 123 -4.58 3.76 14.43
N GLU A 124 -4.72 4.63 15.42
CA GLU A 124 -3.78 5.74 15.61
C GLU A 124 -2.38 5.26 15.98
N ALA A 125 -2.27 4.32 16.92
CA ALA A 125 -0.99 3.74 17.32
C ALA A 125 -0.38 2.87 16.20
N LEU A 126 -1.21 2.16 15.44
CA LEU A 126 -0.76 1.30 14.34
C LEU A 126 -0.24 2.12 13.16
N VAL A 127 -0.95 3.15 12.74
CA VAL A 127 -0.50 4.05 11.66
C VAL A 127 0.72 4.85 12.12
N GLY A 128 0.71 5.37 13.35
CA GLY A 128 1.84 6.06 13.96
C GLY A 128 2.27 7.29 13.17
N ASP A 129 3.53 7.32 12.77
CA ASP A 129 4.19 8.42 12.03
C ASP A 129 4.14 8.26 10.49
N ALA A 130 3.33 7.34 9.97
CA ALA A 130 3.22 7.12 8.53
C ALA A 130 2.67 8.36 7.80
N GLY A 131 3.30 8.72 6.69
CA GLY A 131 2.86 9.78 5.78
C GLY A 131 1.93 9.32 4.66
N LEU A 132 1.67 8.02 4.56
CA LEU A 132 0.80 7.40 3.57
C LEU A 132 0.21 6.11 4.12
N ILE A 133 -1.08 5.89 3.85
CA ILE A 133 -1.77 4.61 4.07
C ILE A 133 -1.95 3.90 2.73
N VAL A 134 -1.66 2.59 2.68
CA VAL A 134 -2.05 1.71 1.56
C VAL A 134 -3.01 0.66 2.09
N ASP A 135 -4.24 0.69 1.57
CA ASP A 135 -5.35 -0.18 1.99
C ASP A 135 -5.36 -1.47 1.16
N CYS A 136 -4.71 -2.51 1.66
CA CYS A 136 -4.64 -3.84 1.09
C CYS A 136 -5.60 -4.84 1.77
N LEU A 137 -6.66 -4.34 2.42
CA LEU A 137 -7.64 -5.14 3.15
C LEU A 137 -8.63 -5.84 2.22
N ASP A 138 -9.33 -6.83 2.76
CA ASP A 138 -10.37 -7.60 2.09
C ASP A 138 -11.77 -7.40 2.70
N ASN A 139 -11.91 -6.49 3.67
CA ASN A 139 -13.17 -6.20 4.33
C ASN A 139 -13.44 -4.70 4.47
N PHE A 140 -14.68 -4.30 4.22
CA PHE A 140 -15.10 -2.90 4.26
C PHE A 140 -15.18 -2.30 5.66
N PRO A 141 -15.61 -2.99 6.73
CA PRO A 141 -15.61 -2.40 8.07
C PRO A 141 -14.26 -1.81 8.47
N THR A 142 -13.17 -2.56 8.31
CA THR A 142 -11.82 -2.06 8.62
C THR A 142 -11.37 -0.94 7.66
N ARG A 143 -11.74 -1.01 6.37
CA ARG A 143 -11.48 0.06 5.40
C ARG A 143 -12.12 1.39 5.80
N LEU A 144 -13.35 1.36 6.32
CA LEU A 144 -14.05 2.56 6.78
C LEU A 144 -13.41 3.15 8.04
N VAL A 145 -12.88 2.32 8.95
CA VAL A 145 -12.06 2.78 10.09
C VAL A 145 -10.81 3.52 9.59
N LEU A 146 -10.06 2.93 8.66
CA LEU A 146 -8.89 3.60 8.07
C LEU A 146 -9.26 4.89 7.36
N ASN A 147 -10.34 4.90 6.60
CA ASN A 147 -10.84 6.10 5.92
C ASN A 147 -11.20 7.22 6.91
N ALA A 148 -11.92 6.90 7.97
CA ALA A 148 -12.28 7.88 9.01
C ALA A 148 -11.03 8.45 9.68
N PHE A 149 -10.04 7.62 9.97
CA PHE A 149 -8.74 8.05 10.50
C PHE A 149 -8.00 8.95 9.50
N ALA A 150 -7.89 8.53 8.22
CA ALA A 150 -7.24 9.31 7.16
C ALA A 150 -7.87 10.71 7.00
N VAL A 151 -9.21 10.80 7.05
CA VAL A 151 -9.94 12.08 7.01
C VAL A 151 -9.61 12.94 8.23
N ARG A 152 -9.63 12.37 9.45
CA ARG A 152 -9.30 13.13 10.69
C ARG A 152 -7.90 13.72 10.68
N ARG A 153 -6.93 12.96 10.13
CA ARG A 153 -5.51 13.31 10.12
C ARG A 153 -5.08 14.01 8.84
N SER A 154 -5.99 14.21 7.87
CA SER A 154 -5.67 14.71 6.52
C SER A 154 -4.53 13.91 5.88
N LEU A 155 -4.57 12.59 6.06
CA LEU A 155 -3.53 11.67 5.62
C LEU A 155 -3.93 11.04 4.28
N PRO A 156 -3.05 11.02 3.27
CA PRO A 156 -3.33 10.35 2.01
C PRO A 156 -3.48 8.85 2.19
N MET A 157 -4.40 8.25 1.41
CA MET A 157 -4.68 6.83 1.40
C MET A 157 -4.85 6.33 -0.04
N ILE A 158 -4.19 5.24 -0.39
CA ILE A 158 -4.45 4.50 -1.62
C ILE A 158 -5.42 3.39 -1.26
N HIS A 159 -6.51 3.28 -2.03
CA HIS A 159 -7.51 2.24 -1.86
C HIS A 159 -7.59 1.39 -3.11
N ALA A 160 -7.54 0.06 -2.94
CA ALA A 160 -7.86 -0.89 -3.99
C ALA A 160 -8.83 -1.97 -3.51
N GLY A 161 -9.61 -2.49 -4.45
CA GLY A 161 -10.49 -3.64 -4.25
C GLY A 161 -10.35 -4.60 -5.41
N VAL A 162 -10.51 -5.90 -5.15
CA VAL A 162 -10.36 -6.95 -6.16
C VAL A 162 -11.37 -8.05 -5.95
N THR A 163 -11.96 -8.55 -7.05
CA THR A 163 -12.85 -9.73 -7.09
C THR A 163 -12.74 -10.41 -8.46
N GLY A 164 -12.55 -11.73 -8.47
CA GLY A 164 -12.42 -12.51 -9.70
C GLY A 164 -11.30 -11.99 -10.59
N TYR A 165 -11.65 -11.55 -11.78
CA TYR A 165 -10.76 -10.90 -12.75
C TYR A 165 -10.75 -9.39 -12.65
N CYS A 166 -11.67 -8.79 -11.85
CA CYS A 166 -11.88 -7.35 -11.83
C CYS A 166 -11.26 -6.72 -10.60
N GLY A 167 -10.91 -5.43 -10.72
CA GLY A 167 -10.43 -4.64 -9.60
C GLY A 167 -10.60 -3.15 -9.81
N GLN A 168 -10.38 -2.41 -8.76
CA GLN A 168 -10.44 -0.95 -8.78
C GLN A 168 -9.37 -0.34 -7.89
N ILE A 169 -8.94 0.86 -8.22
CA ILE A 169 -7.94 1.61 -7.44
C ILE A 169 -8.19 3.11 -7.53
N THR A 170 -7.92 3.84 -6.46
CA THR A 170 -7.94 5.30 -6.42
C THR A 170 -6.96 5.85 -5.38
N PHE A 171 -6.58 7.12 -5.55
CA PHE A 171 -5.79 7.89 -4.59
C PHE A 171 -6.68 8.91 -3.89
N LEU A 172 -6.80 8.78 -2.58
CA LEU A 172 -7.62 9.61 -1.70
C LEU A 172 -6.72 10.51 -0.85
N HIS A 173 -7.00 11.81 -0.83
CA HIS A 173 -6.27 12.78 0.00
C HIS A 173 -7.24 13.83 0.58
N PRO A 174 -8.07 13.43 1.55
CA PRO A 174 -9.00 14.39 2.18
C PRO A 174 -8.23 15.46 2.96
N PRO A 175 -8.73 16.72 3.01
CA PRO A 175 -10.03 17.16 2.51
C PRO A 175 -10.05 17.54 1.01
N ALA A 176 -8.89 17.49 0.32
CA ALA A 176 -8.76 17.95 -1.08
C ALA A 176 -9.51 17.04 -2.07
N THR A 177 -9.72 15.77 -1.73
CA THR A 177 -10.45 14.81 -2.57
C THR A 177 -11.68 14.25 -1.87
N ALA A 178 -12.48 13.47 -2.60
CA ALA A 178 -13.42 12.53 -2.00
C ALA A 178 -12.69 11.62 -1.00
N CYS A 179 -13.41 11.07 -0.02
CA CYS A 179 -12.92 9.97 0.82
C CYS A 179 -13.61 8.66 0.41
N LEU A 180 -13.20 7.54 0.97
CA LEU A 180 -13.78 6.23 0.61
C LEU A 180 -15.29 6.19 0.88
N ALA A 181 -15.79 6.83 1.94
CA ALA A 181 -17.21 6.87 2.24
C ALA A 181 -18.04 7.72 1.25
N CYS A 182 -17.42 8.57 0.40
CA CYS A 182 -18.12 9.19 -0.72
C CYS A 182 -18.38 8.18 -1.87
N ILE A 183 -17.54 7.17 -1.99
CA ILE A 183 -17.60 6.14 -3.06
C ILE A 183 -18.45 4.96 -2.58
N VAL A 184 -18.22 4.54 -1.34
CA VAL A 184 -18.88 3.40 -0.68
C VAL A 184 -19.42 3.88 0.67
N PRO A 185 -20.63 4.49 0.68
CA PRO A 185 -21.19 5.09 1.91
C PRO A 185 -21.55 4.07 2.99
N GLU A 186 -21.86 2.85 2.60
CA GLU A 186 -22.20 1.74 3.49
C GLU A 186 -21.36 0.52 3.15
N ALA A 187 -20.89 -0.19 4.18
CA ALA A 187 -20.19 -1.44 3.98
C ALA A 187 -21.12 -2.47 3.33
N PRO A 188 -20.74 -3.08 2.19
CA PRO A 188 -21.52 -4.18 1.64
C PRO A 188 -21.53 -5.37 2.62
N PRO A 189 -22.56 -6.24 2.55
CA PRO A 189 -22.60 -7.43 3.40
C PRO A 189 -21.35 -8.29 3.21
N PRO A 190 -20.91 -8.98 4.27
CA PRO A 190 -19.76 -9.89 4.18
C PRO A 190 -20.05 -10.99 3.14
N GLU A 191 -19.15 -11.16 2.21
CA GLU A 191 -19.24 -12.17 1.16
C GLU A 191 -17.89 -12.82 0.93
N VAL A 192 -17.88 -14.10 0.56
CA VAL A 192 -16.66 -14.79 0.10
C VAL A 192 -16.49 -14.51 -1.39
N PHE A 193 -15.50 -13.72 -1.72
CA PHE A 193 -15.22 -13.33 -3.10
C PHE A 193 -14.33 -14.37 -3.80
N PRO A 194 -14.66 -14.75 -5.05
CA PRO A 194 -13.69 -15.43 -5.90
C PRO A 194 -12.50 -14.49 -6.14
N ILE A 195 -11.29 -15.05 -6.18
CA ILE A 195 -10.10 -14.24 -6.43
C ILE A 195 -9.06 -15.02 -7.22
N LEU A 196 -8.57 -14.40 -8.30
CA LEU A 196 -7.41 -14.88 -9.03
C LEU A 196 -6.16 -14.15 -8.53
N GLY A 197 -5.10 -14.90 -8.21
CA GLY A 197 -3.88 -14.33 -7.64
C GLY A 197 -3.23 -13.29 -8.53
N ALA A 198 -3.25 -13.48 -9.85
CA ALA A 198 -2.71 -12.51 -10.80
C ALA A 198 -3.47 -11.18 -10.79
N THR A 199 -4.81 -11.19 -10.58
CA THR A 199 -5.59 -9.96 -10.45
C THR A 199 -5.20 -9.18 -9.20
N ALA A 200 -5.09 -9.86 -8.06
CA ALA A 200 -4.58 -9.25 -6.83
C ALA A 200 -3.16 -8.71 -7.00
N GLY A 201 -2.30 -9.45 -7.72
CA GLY A 201 -0.94 -9.04 -8.06
C GLY A 201 -0.91 -7.76 -8.89
N LEU A 202 -1.75 -7.68 -9.94
CA LEU A 202 -1.86 -6.49 -10.79
C LEU A 202 -2.29 -5.25 -10.00
N LEU A 203 -3.37 -5.37 -9.21
CA LEU A 203 -3.89 -4.23 -8.43
C LEU A 203 -2.88 -3.77 -7.37
N GLY A 204 -2.23 -4.69 -6.66
CA GLY A 204 -1.20 -4.32 -5.68
C GLY A 204 0.05 -3.72 -6.34
N CYS A 205 0.41 -4.10 -7.57
CA CYS A 205 1.45 -3.39 -8.33
C CYS A 205 1.02 -1.96 -8.68
N LEU A 206 -0.24 -1.74 -9.04
CA LEU A 206 -0.78 -0.39 -9.27
C LEU A 206 -0.79 0.45 -7.99
N GLU A 207 -1.16 -0.13 -6.83
CA GLU A 207 -1.06 0.55 -5.53
C GLU A 207 0.39 0.95 -5.21
N ALA A 208 1.34 0.04 -5.42
CA ALA A 208 2.76 0.34 -5.22
C ALA A 208 3.22 1.46 -6.16
N LEU A 209 2.79 1.47 -7.42
CA LEU A 209 3.12 2.52 -8.37
C LEU A 209 2.54 3.88 -7.95
N GLU A 210 1.28 3.94 -7.50
CA GLU A 210 0.66 5.15 -6.96
C GLU A 210 1.44 5.67 -5.73
N ALA A 211 1.79 4.77 -4.81
CA ALA A 211 2.57 5.11 -3.63
C ALA A 211 3.94 5.69 -4.00
N LEU A 212 4.64 5.05 -4.93
CA LEU A 212 5.96 5.51 -5.39
C LEU A 212 5.87 6.86 -6.11
N LYS A 213 4.87 7.10 -6.95
CA LYS A 213 4.64 8.41 -7.58
C LYS A 213 4.42 9.51 -6.53
N PHE A 214 3.56 9.24 -5.54
CA PHE A 214 3.30 10.20 -4.46
C PHE A 214 4.56 10.52 -3.65
N LEU A 215 5.26 9.50 -3.18
CA LEU A 215 6.46 9.65 -2.35
C LEU A 215 7.63 10.29 -3.11
N ALA A 216 7.80 9.95 -4.37
CA ALA A 216 8.81 10.53 -5.24
C ALA A 216 8.48 11.96 -5.70
N GLY A 217 7.21 12.38 -5.60
CA GLY A 217 6.74 13.67 -6.10
C GLY A 217 6.74 13.74 -7.63
N GLY A 218 6.44 12.63 -8.31
CA GLY A 218 6.45 12.53 -9.77
C GLY A 218 5.21 11.85 -10.34
N GLY A 219 4.96 12.04 -11.64
CA GLY A 219 3.81 11.46 -12.32
C GLY A 219 2.46 12.10 -11.95
N THR A 220 1.38 11.56 -12.51
CA THR A 220 -0.01 11.98 -12.22
C THR A 220 -0.69 10.93 -11.37
N LEU A 221 -1.20 11.33 -10.20
CA LEU A 221 -1.93 10.45 -9.28
C LEU A 221 -3.37 10.22 -9.75
N LEU A 222 -3.98 9.15 -9.27
CA LEU A 222 -5.41 8.83 -9.46
C LEU A 222 -6.33 9.69 -8.56
N THR A 223 -5.97 10.95 -8.36
CA THR A 223 -6.74 11.92 -7.58
C THR A 223 -8.04 12.27 -8.30
N GLY A 224 -9.19 12.12 -7.65
CA GLY A 224 -10.50 12.39 -8.23
C GLY A 224 -10.93 11.40 -9.33
N ARG A 225 -10.25 10.26 -9.44
CA ARG A 225 -10.51 9.23 -10.43
C ARG A 225 -10.48 7.84 -9.79
N LEU A 226 -11.43 7.01 -10.16
CA LEU A 226 -11.44 5.58 -9.85
C LEU A 226 -11.09 4.84 -11.14
N LEU A 227 -9.98 4.12 -11.12
CA LEU A 227 -9.56 3.27 -12.23
C LEU A 227 -10.12 1.87 -12.02
N PHE A 228 -10.97 1.40 -12.92
CA PHE A 228 -11.42 0.02 -13.01
C PHE A 228 -10.55 -0.77 -13.95
N CYS A 229 -10.27 -2.02 -13.57
CA CYS A 229 -9.57 -3.00 -14.39
C CYS A 229 -10.47 -4.23 -14.56
N ASP A 230 -10.73 -4.60 -15.79
CA ASP A 230 -11.31 -5.91 -16.15
C ASP A 230 -10.21 -6.77 -16.78
N GLY A 231 -9.64 -7.67 -16.01
CA GLY A 231 -8.59 -8.57 -16.46
C GLY A 231 -9.10 -9.68 -17.40
N SER A 232 -10.42 -9.89 -17.54
CA SER A 232 -10.96 -10.86 -18.49
C SER A 232 -10.90 -10.35 -19.92
N THR A 233 -10.97 -9.02 -20.10
CA THR A 233 -10.92 -8.31 -21.39
C THR A 233 -9.68 -7.44 -21.54
N MET A 234 -8.87 -7.30 -20.46
CA MET A 234 -7.72 -6.40 -20.36
C MET A 234 -8.09 -4.93 -20.61
N GLN A 235 -9.29 -4.54 -20.21
CA GLN A 235 -9.75 -3.16 -20.31
C GLN A 235 -9.55 -2.39 -19.02
N PHE A 236 -9.18 -1.12 -19.16
CA PHE A 236 -9.10 -0.15 -18.07
C PHE A 236 -10.05 1.00 -18.35
N GLN A 237 -10.84 1.37 -17.34
CA GLN A 237 -11.80 2.47 -17.46
C GLN A 237 -11.61 3.42 -16.28
N GLU A 238 -11.59 4.72 -16.55
CA GLU A 238 -11.57 5.76 -15.51
C GLU A 238 -12.98 6.32 -15.31
N VAL A 239 -13.37 6.44 -14.04
CA VAL A 239 -14.61 7.10 -13.61
C VAL A 239 -14.23 8.25 -12.70
N ALA A 240 -14.75 9.45 -12.99
CA ALA A 240 -14.59 10.60 -12.11
C ALA A 240 -15.27 10.35 -10.77
N ILE A 241 -14.60 10.69 -9.68
CA ILE A 241 -15.15 10.65 -8.33
C ILE A 241 -15.11 12.06 -7.72
N GLU A 242 -16.25 12.48 -7.19
CA GLU A 242 -16.40 13.79 -6.56
C GLU A 242 -16.69 13.64 -5.08
N LYS A 243 -16.30 14.67 -4.32
CA LYS A 243 -16.61 14.76 -2.90
C LYS A 243 -18.12 14.98 -2.71
N ASP A 244 -18.76 14.12 -1.93
CA ASP A 244 -20.16 14.34 -1.52
C ASP A 244 -20.20 15.37 -0.38
N PRO A 245 -20.84 16.54 -0.57
CA PRO A 245 -21.00 17.52 0.50
C PRO A 245 -21.77 17.00 1.72
N ARG A 246 -22.58 15.96 1.54
CA ARG A 246 -23.37 15.31 2.59
C ARG A 246 -22.67 14.09 3.19
N CYS A 247 -21.46 13.76 2.76
CA CYS A 247 -20.71 12.63 3.28
C CYS A 247 -20.59 12.70 4.80
N PRO A 248 -20.99 11.67 5.56
CA PRO A 248 -20.95 11.70 7.01
C PRO A 248 -19.53 11.77 7.57
N VAL A 249 -18.51 11.42 6.78
CA VAL A 249 -17.12 11.36 7.19
C VAL A 249 -16.34 12.63 6.80
N CYS A 250 -16.44 13.09 5.54
CA CYS A 250 -15.65 14.23 5.04
C CYS A 250 -16.48 15.43 4.58
N GLY A 251 -17.82 15.36 4.51
CA GLY A 251 -18.67 16.40 3.95
C GLY A 251 -18.76 17.68 4.80
N ARG A 252 -18.49 17.62 6.10
CA ARG A 252 -18.62 18.73 7.06
C ARG A 252 -17.32 19.48 7.35
N ARG A 253 -16.32 19.34 6.49
CA ARG A 253 -15.01 20.00 6.65
C ARG A 253 -14.68 20.86 5.45
#